data_59d99aeb38e1073a5c9221d6dd8aec75
#
_entry.id   59d99aeb38e1073a5c9221d6dd8aec75
#
_cell.length_a   1.000
_cell.length_b   1.000
_cell.length_c   1.000
_cell.angle_alpha   90.00
_cell.angle_beta   90.00
_cell.angle_gamma   90.00
#
_symmetry.space_group_name_H-M   'P 1'
#
loop_
_entity.id
_entity.type
_entity.pdbx_description
1 polymer ?
#
loop_
_entity_poly.entity_id
_entity_poly.type
_entity_poly.pdbx_seq_one_letter_code
_entity_poly.pdbx_strand_id
1 'polypeptide(L)'
;MTDNIRLWTEQTALSMGATETGSVYITDALLVIFTLLLSWLAFVICHRLVVPITMKITEKTNTDWDDVLLNERTLRKACLIVPAIVVWMFIPKIFIRMPDIMMLLERLTSIYITVMSTRLAIEVINSMKMLNSDAQSAHHQYLHTFCGVLKIVVVFLAVIVIVSIVINRNPHTLLAGLGATSAILMLVFKDTISGLVAGIRLTSNDMLHKGCLLYTSPSPRDS
;
A
#
# COMPACT_ATOMS: atom_id res chain seq x y z
N MET A 1 10.69 -27.63 9.05
CA MET A 1 10.36 -27.49 10.49
C MET A 1 8.88 -27.75 10.77
N THR A 2 7.98 -27.19 9.97
CA THR A 2 6.51 -27.40 10.08
C THR A 2 6.07 -28.82 9.77
N ASP A 3 6.74 -29.51 8.81
CA ASP A 3 6.41 -30.90 8.46
C ASP A 3 6.73 -31.87 9.60
N ASN A 4 7.79 -31.63 10.35
CA ASN A 4 8.12 -32.43 11.53
C ASN A 4 7.12 -32.23 12.66
N ILE A 5 6.59 -31.02 12.84
CA ILE A 5 5.54 -30.74 13.85
C ILE A 5 4.25 -31.45 13.44
N ARG A 6 3.91 -31.45 12.17
CA ARG A 6 2.72 -32.10 11.62
C ARG A 6 2.78 -33.63 11.81
N LEU A 7 3.89 -34.25 11.47
CA LEU A 7 4.12 -35.69 11.66
C LEU A 7 4.07 -36.05 13.15
N TRP A 8 4.64 -35.24 14.03
CA TRP A 8 4.62 -35.47 15.46
C TRP A 8 3.22 -35.33 16.06
N THR A 9 2.44 -34.33 15.63
CA THR A 9 1.03 -34.15 16.07
C THR A 9 0.12 -35.25 15.54
N GLU A 10 0.33 -35.73 14.32
CA GLU A 10 -0.42 -36.83 13.72
C GLU A 10 -0.13 -38.16 14.42
N GLN A 11 1.13 -38.43 14.78
CA GLN A 11 1.52 -39.59 15.58
C GLN A 11 0.95 -39.60 16.99
N THR A 12 0.96 -38.42 17.66
CA THR A 12 0.38 -38.31 19.01
C THR A 12 -1.15 -38.40 19.00
N ALA A 13 -1.84 -37.89 17.97
CA ALA A 13 -3.28 -38.01 17.83
C ALA A 13 -3.71 -39.46 17.55
N LEU A 14 -2.97 -40.21 16.75
CA LEU A 14 -3.18 -41.63 16.50
C LEU A 14 -2.95 -42.46 17.78
N SER A 15 -1.95 -42.13 18.58
CA SER A 15 -1.68 -42.79 19.86
C SER A 15 -2.78 -42.58 20.92
N MET A 16 -3.59 -41.53 20.79
CA MET A 16 -4.75 -41.24 21.64
C MET A 16 -6.06 -41.89 21.19
N GLY A 17 -6.04 -42.76 20.14
CA GLY A 17 -7.19 -43.52 19.70
C GLY A 17 -8.18 -42.76 18.82
N ALA A 18 -7.77 -41.65 18.21
CA ALA A 18 -8.59 -40.94 17.24
C ALA A 18 -8.69 -41.72 15.90
N THR A 19 -9.88 -41.73 15.29
CA THR A 19 -10.08 -42.29 13.94
C THR A 19 -9.23 -41.47 12.93
N GLU A 20 -8.76 -42.07 11.86
CA GLU A 20 -7.89 -41.42 10.85
C GLU A 20 -8.43 -40.05 10.37
N THR A 21 -9.73 -39.97 10.14
CA THR A 21 -10.40 -38.71 9.81
C THR A 21 -10.46 -37.72 10.96
N GLY A 22 -10.64 -38.18 12.21
CA GLY A 22 -10.67 -37.34 13.40
C GLY A 22 -9.30 -36.74 13.75
N SER A 23 -8.22 -37.53 13.58
CA SER A 23 -6.84 -37.06 13.85
C SER A 23 -6.43 -35.90 12.95
N VAL A 24 -6.91 -35.89 11.71
CA VAL A 24 -6.64 -34.83 10.71
C VAL A 24 -7.28 -33.52 11.13
N TYR A 25 -8.57 -33.52 11.48
CA TYR A 25 -9.27 -32.31 11.91
C TYR A 25 -8.71 -31.74 13.24
N ILE A 26 -8.31 -32.62 14.13
CA ILE A 26 -7.66 -32.24 15.41
C ILE A 26 -6.30 -31.57 15.13
N THR A 27 -5.51 -32.13 14.21
CA THR A 27 -4.20 -31.57 13.83
C THR A 27 -4.34 -30.21 13.15
N ASP A 28 -5.29 -30.04 12.22
CA ASP A 28 -5.53 -28.76 11.56
C ASP A 28 -6.05 -27.70 12.57
N ALA A 29 -6.95 -28.08 13.48
CA ALA A 29 -7.42 -27.19 14.54
C ALA A 29 -6.28 -26.77 15.50
N LEU A 30 -5.39 -27.69 15.85
CA LEU A 30 -4.25 -27.44 16.73
C LEU A 30 -3.23 -26.51 16.05
N LEU A 31 -3.00 -26.67 14.74
CA LEU A 31 -2.16 -25.77 13.95
C LEU A 31 -2.77 -24.37 13.84
N VAL A 32 -4.09 -24.23 13.69
CA VAL A 32 -4.78 -22.94 13.72
C VAL A 32 -4.61 -22.27 15.07
N ILE A 33 -4.84 -22.96 16.17
CA ILE A 33 -4.64 -22.43 17.52
C ILE A 33 -3.18 -21.99 17.73
N PHE A 34 -2.23 -22.81 17.29
CA PHE A 34 -0.81 -22.50 17.38
C PHE A 34 -0.44 -21.24 16.57
N THR A 35 -0.97 -21.08 15.36
CA THR A 35 -0.71 -19.87 14.55
C THR A 35 -1.34 -18.62 15.15
N LEU A 36 -2.54 -18.73 15.73
CA LEU A 36 -3.16 -17.61 16.44
C LEU A 36 -2.36 -17.20 17.67
N LEU A 37 -1.84 -18.19 18.41
CA LEU A 37 -1.00 -17.96 19.59
C LEU A 37 0.34 -17.32 19.20
N LEU A 38 0.97 -17.78 18.11
CA LEU A 38 2.19 -17.21 17.55
C LEU A 38 1.98 -15.79 17.05
N SER A 39 0.86 -15.54 16.37
CA SER A 39 0.45 -14.22 15.88
C SER A 39 0.22 -13.24 17.04
N TRP A 40 -0.47 -13.69 18.11
CA TRP A 40 -0.67 -12.91 19.31
C TRP A 40 0.65 -12.62 20.03
N LEU A 41 1.54 -13.62 20.16
CA LEU A 41 2.86 -13.46 20.74
C LEU A 41 3.71 -12.45 19.94
N ALA A 42 3.71 -12.55 18.61
CA ALA A 42 4.40 -11.61 17.74
C ALA A 42 3.88 -10.18 17.91
N PHE A 43 2.56 -10.01 18.05
CA PHE A 43 1.95 -8.71 18.36
C PHE A 43 2.42 -8.16 19.72
N VAL A 44 2.38 -8.99 20.76
CA VAL A 44 2.80 -8.58 22.12
C VAL A 44 4.28 -8.21 22.15
N ILE A 45 5.13 -9.00 21.49
CA ILE A 45 6.58 -8.72 21.36
C ILE A 45 6.79 -7.39 20.62
N CYS A 46 6.13 -7.20 19.49
CA CYS A 46 6.24 -5.98 18.73
C CYS A 46 5.79 -4.76 19.56
N HIS A 47 4.65 -4.85 20.20
CA HIS A 47 4.09 -3.74 20.98
C HIS A 47 4.85 -3.44 22.27
N ARG A 48 5.32 -4.48 23.00
CA ARG A 48 5.98 -4.30 24.31
C ARG A 48 7.50 -4.13 24.26
N LEU A 49 8.15 -4.66 23.21
CA LEU A 49 9.62 -4.61 23.08
C LEU A 49 10.05 -3.65 21.99
N VAL A 50 9.51 -3.79 20.77
CA VAL A 50 10.00 -3.00 19.63
C VAL A 50 9.63 -1.51 19.79
N VAL A 51 8.38 -1.19 20.16
CA VAL A 51 7.95 0.21 20.32
C VAL A 51 8.78 0.97 21.37
N PRO A 52 8.95 0.51 22.63
CA PRO A 52 9.71 1.27 23.62
C PRO A 52 11.22 1.26 23.36
N ILE A 53 11.76 0.21 22.73
CA ILE A 53 13.19 0.16 22.39
C ILE A 53 13.51 1.17 21.30
N THR A 54 12.70 1.22 20.23
CA THR A 54 12.88 2.20 19.16
C THR A 54 12.72 3.63 19.68
N MET A 55 11.75 3.92 20.53
CA MET A 55 11.60 5.25 21.12
C MET A 55 12.81 5.66 21.97
N LYS A 56 13.38 4.74 22.78
CA LYS A 56 14.61 5.01 23.54
C LYS A 56 15.84 5.25 22.66
N ILE A 57 15.90 4.64 21.48
CA ILE A 57 17.00 4.83 20.54
C ILE A 57 16.85 6.20 19.86
N THR A 58 15.61 6.57 19.48
CA THR A 58 15.28 7.84 18.83
C THR A 58 15.58 9.04 19.76
N GLU A 59 15.24 8.95 21.04
CA GLU A 59 15.58 10.00 22.04
C GLU A 59 17.10 10.23 22.18
N LYS A 60 17.93 9.26 21.77
CA LYS A 60 19.39 9.33 21.85
C LYS A 60 20.05 9.81 20.55
N THR A 61 19.30 9.86 19.47
CA THR A 61 19.79 10.24 18.13
C THR A 61 19.20 11.62 17.79
N ASN A 62 20.06 12.64 17.75
CA ASN A 62 19.71 14.04 17.39
C ASN A 62 19.45 14.21 15.87
N THR A 63 18.65 13.36 15.27
CA THR A 63 18.37 13.43 13.83
C THR A 63 16.89 13.62 13.60
N ASP A 64 16.49 14.76 13.03
CA ASP A 64 15.09 15.14 12.76
C ASP A 64 14.29 14.12 11.94
N TRP A 65 14.96 13.29 11.14
CA TRP A 65 14.35 12.26 10.32
C TRP A 65 13.87 11.04 11.12
N ASP A 66 14.52 10.73 12.24
CA ASP A 66 14.12 9.63 13.12
C ASP A 66 12.79 9.92 13.83
N ASP A 67 12.55 11.16 14.24
CA ASP A 67 11.31 11.59 14.87
C ASP A 67 10.09 11.46 13.95
N VAL A 68 10.29 11.60 12.65
CA VAL A 68 9.22 11.46 11.63
C VAL A 68 8.85 10.01 11.40
N LEU A 69 9.84 9.15 11.20
CA LEU A 69 9.64 7.74 10.84
C LEU A 69 9.29 6.89 12.06
N LEU A 70 9.84 7.21 13.23
CA LEU A 70 9.74 6.42 14.46
C LEU A 70 8.73 7.01 15.46
N ASN A 71 7.78 7.84 15.01
CA ASN A 71 6.71 8.33 15.85
C ASN A 71 5.92 7.15 16.44
N GLU A 72 5.54 7.24 17.72
CA GLU A 72 4.78 6.21 18.45
C GLU A 72 3.54 5.75 17.68
N ARG A 73 2.84 6.67 17.01
CA ARG A 73 1.66 6.36 16.20
C ARG A 73 1.98 5.49 14.97
N THR A 74 3.11 5.77 14.31
CA THR A 74 3.60 5.02 13.15
C THR A 74 4.03 3.62 13.55
N LEU A 75 4.80 3.50 14.63
CA LEU A 75 5.26 2.22 15.17
C LEU A 75 4.10 1.33 15.63
N ARG A 76 3.10 1.89 16.32
CA ARG A 76 1.91 1.13 16.71
C ARG A 76 1.14 0.58 15.53
N LYS A 77 1.03 1.34 14.41
CA LYS A 77 0.39 0.87 13.18
C LYS A 77 1.23 -0.17 12.46
N ALA A 78 2.56 -0.04 12.47
CA ALA A 78 3.47 -1.06 11.93
C ALA A 78 3.33 -2.39 12.70
N CYS A 79 3.19 -2.35 14.02
CA CYS A 79 2.99 -3.56 14.84
C CYS A 79 1.68 -4.32 14.50
N LEU A 80 0.66 -3.65 13.95
CA LEU A 80 -0.57 -4.31 13.52
C LEU A 80 -0.40 -5.14 12.24
N ILE A 81 0.63 -4.87 11.45
CA ILE A 81 0.91 -5.62 10.22
C ILE A 81 1.61 -6.95 10.55
N VAL A 82 2.46 -6.98 11.58
CA VAL A 82 3.27 -8.15 11.95
C VAL A 82 2.43 -9.42 12.16
N PRO A 83 1.34 -9.42 12.96
CA PRO A 83 0.52 -10.60 13.15
C PRO A 83 -0.13 -11.10 11.85
N ALA A 84 -0.51 -10.17 10.98
CA ALA A 84 -1.11 -10.53 9.68
C ALA A 84 -0.11 -11.21 8.74
N ILE A 85 1.15 -10.78 8.74
CA ILE A 85 2.22 -11.43 7.99
C ILE A 85 2.45 -12.85 8.51
N VAL A 86 2.46 -13.03 9.84
CA VAL A 86 2.59 -14.37 10.47
C VAL A 86 1.44 -15.27 10.01
N VAL A 87 0.19 -14.81 10.11
CA VAL A 87 -0.98 -15.58 9.67
C VAL A 87 -0.87 -15.92 8.18
N TRP A 88 -0.55 -14.95 7.32
CA TRP A 88 -0.39 -15.16 5.87
C TRP A 88 0.66 -16.23 5.53
N MET A 89 1.75 -16.28 6.27
CA MET A 89 2.84 -17.25 6.06
C MET A 89 2.43 -18.69 6.45
N PHE A 90 1.48 -18.85 7.38
CA PHE A 90 1.02 -20.15 7.87
C PHE A 90 -0.23 -20.69 7.16
N ILE A 91 -1.07 -19.83 6.56
CA ILE A 91 -2.29 -20.24 5.82
C ILE A 91 -2.03 -21.38 4.82
N PRO A 92 -1.04 -21.30 3.89
CA PRO A 92 -0.83 -22.35 2.90
C PRO A 92 -0.36 -23.68 3.51
N LYS A 93 0.19 -23.64 4.72
CA LYS A 93 0.68 -24.83 5.42
C LYS A 93 -0.42 -25.55 6.18
N ILE A 94 -1.45 -24.82 6.63
CA ILE A 94 -2.56 -25.38 7.41
C ILE A 94 -3.64 -25.95 6.49
N PHE A 95 -4.05 -25.16 5.49
CA PHE A 95 -5.20 -25.47 4.63
C PHE A 95 -4.83 -26.16 3.31
N ILE A 96 -3.74 -26.95 3.27
CA ILE A 96 -3.31 -27.70 2.07
C ILE A 96 -4.43 -28.61 1.53
N ARG A 97 -5.30 -29.14 2.40
CA ARG A 97 -6.37 -30.07 2.04
C ARG A 97 -7.67 -29.41 1.57
N MET A 98 -7.81 -28.10 1.82
CA MET A 98 -9.00 -27.32 1.46
C MET A 98 -8.58 -26.11 0.61
N PRO A 99 -8.31 -26.31 -0.70
CA PRO A 99 -7.76 -25.26 -1.56
C PRO A 99 -8.66 -24.03 -1.68
N ASP A 100 -9.99 -24.20 -1.66
CA ASP A 100 -10.94 -23.09 -1.77
C ASP A 100 -10.89 -22.17 -0.55
N ILE A 101 -10.85 -22.75 0.65
CA ILE A 101 -10.74 -22.00 1.92
C ILE A 101 -9.37 -21.32 2.03
N MET A 102 -8.31 -22.03 1.65
CA MET A 102 -6.95 -21.49 1.61
C MET A 102 -6.88 -20.24 0.72
N MET A 103 -7.39 -20.32 -0.51
CA MET A 103 -7.39 -19.19 -1.45
C MET A 103 -8.19 -18.01 -0.94
N LEU A 104 -9.34 -18.25 -0.29
CA LEU A 104 -10.16 -17.18 0.29
C LEU A 104 -9.43 -16.50 1.45
N LEU A 105 -8.84 -17.25 2.37
CA LEU A 105 -8.11 -16.72 3.52
C LEU A 105 -6.84 -15.96 3.10
N GLU A 106 -6.10 -16.49 2.11
CA GLU A 106 -4.95 -15.79 1.54
C GLU A 106 -5.34 -14.43 0.94
N ARG A 107 -6.43 -14.36 0.19
CA ARG A 107 -6.94 -13.10 -0.38
C ARG A 107 -7.36 -12.12 0.70
N LEU A 108 -8.13 -12.57 1.68
CA LEU A 108 -8.59 -11.70 2.78
C LEU A 108 -7.41 -11.15 3.59
N THR A 109 -6.43 -12.01 3.91
CA THR A 109 -5.24 -11.60 4.65
C THR A 109 -4.36 -10.64 3.83
N SER A 110 -4.22 -10.88 2.52
CA SER A 110 -3.48 -10.00 1.62
C SER A 110 -4.14 -8.62 1.47
N ILE A 111 -5.48 -8.57 1.39
CA ILE A 111 -6.24 -7.30 1.41
C ILE A 111 -6.03 -6.57 2.74
N TYR A 112 -6.11 -7.28 3.87
CA TYR A 112 -5.86 -6.69 5.19
C TYR A 112 -4.45 -6.10 5.30
N ILE A 113 -3.43 -6.84 4.87
CA ILE A 113 -2.03 -6.36 4.85
C ILE A 113 -1.91 -5.11 3.97
N THR A 114 -2.52 -5.10 2.79
CA THR A 114 -2.50 -3.95 1.87
C THR A 114 -3.14 -2.72 2.51
N VAL A 115 -4.30 -2.87 3.15
CA VAL A 115 -5.00 -1.76 3.83
C VAL A 115 -4.17 -1.22 5.00
N MET A 116 -3.58 -2.11 5.83
CA MET A 116 -2.77 -1.68 6.96
C MET A 116 -1.45 -1.02 6.54
N SER A 117 -0.81 -1.55 5.51
CA SER A 117 0.39 -0.95 4.90
C SER A 117 0.10 0.43 4.30
N THR A 118 -1.05 0.60 3.65
CA THR A 118 -1.51 1.90 3.14
C THR A 118 -1.75 2.90 4.28
N ARG A 119 -2.39 2.48 5.36
CA ARG A 119 -2.59 3.32 6.56
C ARG A 119 -1.27 3.71 7.20
N LEU A 120 -0.31 2.80 7.23
CA LEU A 120 1.04 3.09 7.71
C LEU A 120 1.73 4.14 6.83
N ALA A 121 1.69 3.96 5.51
CA ALA A 121 2.27 4.92 4.57
C ALA A 121 1.65 6.32 4.69
N ILE A 122 0.32 6.41 4.85
CA ILE A 122 -0.39 7.69 5.07
C ILE A 122 0.05 8.33 6.39
N GLU A 123 0.28 7.53 7.45
CA GLU A 123 0.74 8.06 8.72
C GLU A 123 2.16 8.62 8.64
N VAL A 124 3.06 7.91 7.97
CA VAL A 124 4.42 8.40 7.68
C VAL A 124 4.37 9.74 6.94
N ILE A 125 3.53 9.85 5.90
CA ILE A 125 3.34 11.11 5.17
C ILE A 125 2.78 12.23 6.08
N ASN A 126 1.87 11.88 7.01
CA ASN A 126 1.34 12.84 7.98
C ASN A 126 2.40 13.31 8.99
N SER A 127 3.24 12.39 9.44
CA SER A 127 4.34 12.71 10.36
C SER A 127 5.34 13.68 9.72
N MET A 128 5.64 13.53 8.43
CA MET A 128 6.47 14.46 7.67
C MET A 128 5.90 15.91 7.67
N LYS A 129 4.57 16.06 7.73
CA LYS A 129 3.95 17.39 7.82
C LYS A 129 4.17 18.06 9.18
N MET A 130 4.20 17.29 10.26
CA MET A 130 4.33 17.84 11.62
C MET A 130 5.73 18.38 11.90
N LEU A 131 6.76 17.79 11.31
CA LEU A 131 8.15 18.20 11.55
C LEU A 131 8.45 19.63 11.09
N ASN A 132 7.74 20.11 10.09
CA ASN A 132 7.98 21.41 9.47
C ASN A 132 6.96 22.48 9.88
N SER A 133 6.25 22.26 11.00
CA SER A 133 5.17 23.14 11.46
C SER A 133 5.66 24.51 11.96
N ASP A 134 6.96 24.66 12.30
CA ASP A 134 7.51 25.84 12.90
C ASP A 134 8.01 26.91 11.90
N ALA A 135 7.97 26.63 10.61
CA ALA A 135 8.40 27.59 9.60
C ALA A 135 7.21 28.28 8.92
N GLN A 136 6.96 29.52 9.28
CA GLN A 136 6.01 30.47 8.66
C GLN A 136 6.43 30.89 7.23
N SER A 137 6.99 30.02 6.43
CA SER A 137 7.53 30.30 5.10
C SER A 137 6.72 29.62 3.99
N ALA A 138 6.75 30.20 2.80
CA ALA A 138 6.13 29.64 1.58
C ALA A 138 6.46 28.15 1.33
N HIS A 139 7.56 27.68 1.89
CA HIS A 139 8.00 26.27 1.86
C HIS A 139 7.00 25.30 2.51
N HIS A 140 6.29 25.75 3.56
CA HIS A 140 5.27 24.94 4.25
C HIS A 140 4.07 24.63 3.34
N GLN A 141 3.65 25.58 2.50
CA GLN A 141 2.51 25.40 1.59
C GLN A 141 2.84 24.38 0.48
N TYR A 142 4.06 24.41 -0.06
CA TYR A 142 4.52 23.43 -1.05
C TYR A 142 4.58 22.02 -0.48
N LEU A 143 5.12 21.84 0.72
CA LEU A 143 5.18 20.53 1.39
C LEU A 143 3.78 19.99 1.68
N HIS A 144 2.85 20.83 2.12
CA HIS A 144 1.47 20.42 2.37
C HIS A 144 0.79 19.88 1.10
N THR A 145 0.96 20.59 -0.02
CA THR A 145 0.40 20.19 -1.32
C THR A 145 1.06 18.91 -1.84
N PHE A 146 2.39 18.82 -1.74
CA PHE A 146 3.16 17.63 -2.15
C PHE A 146 2.75 16.38 -1.36
N CYS A 147 2.64 16.47 -0.04
CA CYS A 147 2.15 15.38 0.80
C CYS A 147 0.70 14.99 0.46
N GLY A 148 -0.13 15.96 0.05
CA GLY A 148 -1.49 15.68 -0.43
C GLY A 148 -1.50 14.82 -1.68
N VAL A 149 -0.70 15.20 -2.68
CA VAL A 149 -0.54 14.42 -3.92
C VAL A 149 0.02 13.03 -3.64
N LEU A 150 1.04 12.93 -2.78
CA LEU A 150 1.64 11.64 -2.41
C LEU A 150 0.63 10.69 -1.77
N LYS A 151 -0.29 11.19 -0.92
CA LYS A 151 -1.38 10.38 -0.36
C LYS A 151 -2.32 9.85 -1.43
N ILE A 152 -2.68 10.68 -2.41
CA ILE A 152 -3.54 10.25 -3.52
C ILE A 152 -2.87 9.12 -4.30
N VAL A 153 -1.56 9.26 -4.59
CA VAL A 153 -0.79 8.21 -5.29
C VAL A 153 -0.75 6.91 -4.47
N VAL A 154 -0.49 6.98 -3.17
CA VAL A 154 -0.44 5.80 -2.28
C VAL A 154 -1.80 5.09 -2.24
N VAL A 155 -2.90 5.84 -2.10
CA VAL A 155 -4.25 5.27 -2.10
C VAL A 155 -4.59 4.67 -3.46
N PHE A 156 -4.24 5.33 -4.55
CA PHE A 156 -4.46 4.82 -5.91
C PHE A 156 -3.74 3.48 -6.14
N LEU A 157 -2.46 3.39 -5.75
CA LEU A 157 -1.69 2.15 -5.85
C LEU A 157 -2.30 1.03 -4.97
N ALA A 158 -2.76 1.36 -3.77
CA ALA A 158 -3.42 0.41 -2.88
C ALA A 158 -4.71 -0.15 -3.50
N VAL A 159 -5.52 0.71 -4.13
CA VAL A 159 -6.74 0.30 -4.84
C VAL A 159 -6.40 -0.68 -5.97
N ILE A 160 -5.36 -0.39 -6.77
CA ILE A 160 -4.93 -1.28 -7.85
C ILE A 160 -4.50 -2.64 -7.30
N VAL A 161 -3.74 -2.67 -6.19
CA VAL A 161 -3.31 -3.93 -5.55
C VAL A 161 -4.53 -4.70 -5.04
N ILE A 162 -5.49 -4.06 -4.37
CA ILE A 162 -6.70 -4.72 -3.88
C ILE A 162 -7.52 -5.29 -5.05
N VAL A 163 -7.73 -4.53 -6.11
CA VAL A 163 -8.45 -4.99 -7.31
C VAL A 163 -7.72 -6.17 -7.95
N SER A 164 -6.40 -6.13 -8.01
CA SER A 164 -5.54 -7.21 -8.50
C SER A 164 -5.74 -8.51 -7.71
N ILE A 165 -5.78 -8.43 -6.37
CA ILE A 165 -6.02 -9.58 -5.49
C ILE A 165 -7.43 -10.16 -5.73
N VAL A 166 -8.45 -9.30 -5.84
CA VAL A 166 -9.84 -9.72 -6.05
C VAL A 166 -10.01 -10.43 -7.40
N ILE A 167 -9.43 -9.87 -8.47
CA ILE A 167 -9.54 -10.42 -9.84
C ILE A 167 -8.55 -11.59 -10.06
N ASN A 168 -7.63 -11.83 -9.14
CA ASN A 168 -6.55 -12.82 -9.27
C ASN A 168 -5.65 -12.57 -10.49
N ARG A 169 -5.22 -11.32 -10.65
CA ARG A 169 -4.31 -10.88 -11.72
C ARG A 169 -3.12 -10.14 -11.14
N ASN A 170 -2.00 -10.12 -11.86
CA ASN A 170 -0.82 -9.38 -11.45
C ASN A 170 -1.09 -7.85 -11.46
N PRO A 171 -0.75 -7.11 -10.39
CA PRO A 171 -0.91 -5.66 -10.36
C PRO A 171 -0.14 -4.95 -11.48
N HIS A 172 1.00 -5.49 -11.90
CA HIS A 172 1.77 -4.95 -13.03
C HIS A 172 0.99 -4.96 -14.35
N THR A 173 0.19 -6.02 -14.58
CA THR A 173 -0.65 -6.13 -15.79
C THR A 173 -1.75 -5.07 -15.78
N LEU A 174 -2.35 -4.79 -14.62
CA LEU A 174 -3.36 -3.74 -14.48
C LEU A 174 -2.75 -2.35 -14.69
N LEU A 175 -1.59 -2.09 -14.09
CA LEU A 175 -0.85 -0.83 -14.28
C LEU A 175 -0.45 -0.62 -15.75
N ALA A 176 0.06 -1.66 -16.40
CA ALA A 176 0.41 -1.59 -17.81
C ALA A 176 -0.81 -1.28 -18.70
N GLY A 177 -1.94 -1.93 -18.44
CA GLY A 177 -3.19 -1.66 -19.14
C GLY A 177 -3.70 -0.24 -18.94
N LEU A 178 -3.69 0.25 -17.70
CA LEU A 178 -4.05 1.64 -17.37
C LEU A 178 -3.10 2.64 -18.03
N GLY A 179 -1.80 2.35 -18.00
CA GLY A 179 -0.78 3.19 -18.64
C GLY A 179 -0.95 3.26 -20.15
N ALA A 180 -1.18 2.13 -20.81
CA ALA A 180 -1.43 2.08 -22.26
C ALA A 180 -2.70 2.85 -22.64
N THR A 181 -3.80 2.64 -21.90
CA THR A 181 -5.06 3.38 -22.14
C THR A 181 -4.88 4.88 -21.93
N SER A 182 -4.16 5.27 -20.87
CA SER A 182 -3.85 6.68 -20.60
C SER A 182 -3.01 7.31 -21.71
N ALA A 183 -2.03 6.59 -22.26
CA ALA A 183 -1.21 7.07 -23.37
C ALA A 183 -2.05 7.28 -24.64
N ILE A 184 -2.97 6.37 -24.95
CA ILE A 184 -3.88 6.51 -26.09
C ILE A 184 -4.80 7.71 -25.90
N LEU A 185 -5.38 7.87 -24.72
CA LEU A 185 -6.24 9.03 -24.41
C LEU A 185 -5.46 10.34 -24.55
N MET A 186 -4.22 10.40 -24.03
CA MET A 186 -3.37 11.57 -24.15
C MET A 186 -3.07 11.90 -25.63
N LEU A 187 -2.85 10.86 -26.46
CA LEU A 187 -2.62 11.06 -27.91
C LEU A 187 -3.87 11.62 -28.59
N VAL A 188 -5.05 11.10 -28.27
CA VAL A 188 -6.32 11.57 -28.89
C VAL A 188 -6.62 13.02 -28.48
N PHE A 189 -6.36 13.38 -27.23
CA PHE A 189 -6.64 14.74 -26.72
C PHE A 189 -5.49 15.74 -26.93
N LYS A 190 -4.34 15.31 -27.45
CA LYS A 190 -3.14 16.14 -27.61
C LYS A 190 -3.44 17.50 -28.27
N ASP A 191 -4.12 17.49 -29.40
CA ASP A 191 -4.39 18.71 -30.16
C ASP A 191 -5.39 19.62 -29.47
N THR A 192 -6.39 19.04 -28.81
CA THR A 192 -7.37 19.77 -27.97
C THR A 192 -6.68 20.47 -26.78
N ILE A 193 -5.82 19.74 -26.06
CA ILE A 193 -5.07 20.30 -24.93
C ILE A 193 -4.09 21.37 -25.39
N SER A 194 -3.37 21.14 -26.51
CA SER A 194 -2.46 22.11 -27.10
C SER A 194 -3.18 23.39 -27.53
N GLY A 195 -4.33 23.27 -28.18
CA GLY A 195 -5.17 24.40 -28.56
C GLY A 195 -5.69 25.20 -27.37
N LEU A 196 -6.14 24.50 -26.31
CA LEU A 196 -6.59 25.13 -25.07
C LEU A 196 -5.45 25.92 -24.39
N VAL A 197 -4.27 25.30 -24.25
CA VAL A 197 -3.09 25.94 -23.65
C VAL A 197 -2.65 27.15 -24.46
N ALA A 198 -2.64 27.05 -25.79
CA ALA A 198 -2.34 28.17 -26.70
C ALA A 198 -3.35 29.32 -26.49
N GLY A 199 -4.64 29.01 -26.45
CA GLY A 199 -5.70 29.99 -26.20
C GLY A 199 -5.55 30.72 -24.85
N ILE A 200 -5.25 29.98 -23.79
CA ILE A 200 -5.01 30.55 -22.45
C ILE A 200 -3.79 31.47 -22.48
N ARG A 201 -2.68 31.03 -23.10
CA ARG A 201 -1.46 31.85 -23.23
C ARG A 201 -1.69 33.13 -24.01
N LEU A 202 -2.43 33.08 -25.11
CA LEU A 202 -2.76 34.27 -25.92
C LEU A 202 -3.61 35.25 -25.10
N THR A 203 -4.60 34.76 -24.36
CA THR A 203 -5.47 35.60 -23.53
C THR A 203 -4.74 36.15 -22.32
N SER A 204 -3.92 35.32 -21.62
CA SER A 204 -3.19 35.73 -20.41
C SER A 204 -2.08 36.74 -20.68
N ASN A 205 -1.50 36.73 -21.88
CA ASN A 205 -0.47 37.69 -22.30
C ASN A 205 -1.02 38.90 -23.07
N ASP A 206 -2.35 39.09 -23.08
CA ASP A 206 -3.04 40.17 -23.80
C ASP A 206 -2.64 40.30 -25.28
N MET A 207 -2.26 39.17 -25.91
CA MET A 207 -1.80 39.17 -27.30
C MET A 207 -2.93 39.31 -28.32
N LEU A 208 -4.18 39.02 -27.91
CA LEU A 208 -5.35 39.07 -28.81
C LEU A 208 -6.53 39.74 -28.10
N HIS A 209 -6.96 40.88 -28.59
CA HIS A 209 -8.18 41.58 -28.16
C HIS A 209 -9.25 41.55 -29.27
N LYS A 210 -10.51 41.66 -28.87
CA LYS A 210 -11.60 41.84 -29.85
C LYS A 210 -11.36 43.11 -30.66
N GLY A 211 -11.21 42.98 -31.99
CA GLY A 211 -10.93 44.10 -32.90
C GLY A 211 -9.46 44.22 -33.32
N CYS A 212 -8.54 43.39 -32.85
CA CYS A 212 -7.19 43.31 -33.37
C CYS A 212 -7.18 42.72 -34.77
N LEU A 213 -6.49 43.41 -35.69
CA LEU A 213 -6.21 42.90 -37.03
C LEU A 213 -5.04 41.92 -36.95
N LEU A 214 -5.28 40.65 -37.29
CA LEU A 214 -4.25 39.65 -37.49
C LEU A 214 -3.69 39.76 -38.90
N TYR A 215 -2.42 40.19 -39.02
CA TYR A 215 -1.74 40.18 -40.30
C TYR A 215 -1.20 38.78 -40.59
N THR A 216 -1.82 38.07 -41.52
CA THR A 216 -1.28 36.84 -42.06
C THR A 216 -0.37 37.16 -43.20
N SER A 217 0.88 36.66 -43.22
CA SER A 217 1.75 36.76 -44.38
C SER A 217 1.06 36.14 -45.58
N PRO A 218 1.12 36.77 -46.77
CA PRO A 218 0.49 36.23 -47.97
C PRO A 218 1.03 34.82 -48.27
N SER A 219 0.11 33.93 -48.60
CA SER A 219 0.47 32.57 -48.98
C SER A 219 1.35 32.59 -50.26
N PRO A 220 2.42 31.78 -50.33
CA PRO A 220 3.23 31.67 -51.55
C PRO A 220 2.44 31.23 -52.79
N ARG A 221 1.14 30.92 -52.65
CA ARG A 221 0.23 30.62 -53.77
C ARG A 221 -0.49 31.84 -54.35
N ASP A 222 -0.35 32.99 -53.72
CA ASP A 222 -1.01 34.23 -54.16
C ASP A 222 -0.08 35.13 -55.03
N SER A 223 1.06 34.58 -55.48
CA SER A 223 2.00 35.19 -56.39
C SER A 223 2.00 34.47 -57.71
#